data_6471dd603822a766c7a6a612e837c6d2
#
_entry.id   6471dd603822a766c7a6a612e837c6d2
#
_cell.length_a   1.000
_cell.length_b   1.000
_cell.length_c   1.000
_cell.angle_alpha   90.00
_cell.angle_beta   90.00
_cell.angle_gamma   90.00
#
_symmetry.space_group_name_H-M   'P 1'
#
loop_
_entity.id
_entity.type
_entity.pdbx_description
1 polymer ?
#
loop_
_entity_poly.entity_id
_entity_poly.type
_entity_poly.pdbx_seq_one_letter_code
_entity_poly.pdbx_strand_id
1 'polypeptide(L)'
;MIQRVSGRWQCLERNDYACAYKFLSPAYRRVFTPEMYGNRYFSELERVLTGVKVVAYDRNAAVASVMVGVMSSSSTDASSASRAFSVTPSTLSESWIQVRGEWWYHDRS
;
A
#
# COMPACT_ATOMS: atom_id res chain seq x y z
N MET A 1 1.10 -1.62 -14.68
CA MET A 1 1.59 -2.09 -13.38
C MET A 1 1.84 -0.94 -12.41
N ILE A 2 2.75 -0.03 -12.72
CA ILE A 2 3.13 1.06 -11.82
C ILE A 2 1.94 1.96 -11.48
N GLN A 3 1.06 2.21 -12.44
CA GLN A 3 -0.15 3.00 -12.21
C GLN A 3 -1.06 2.37 -11.16
N ARG A 4 -1.15 1.04 -11.13
CA ARG A 4 -1.95 0.33 -10.14
C ARG A 4 -1.34 0.47 -8.75
N VAL A 5 -0.02 0.29 -8.65
CA VAL A 5 0.69 0.45 -7.38
C VAL A 5 0.51 1.87 -6.84
N SER A 6 0.75 2.86 -7.69
CA SER A 6 0.62 4.27 -7.31
C SER A 6 -0.82 4.62 -6.94
N GLY A 7 -1.79 4.09 -7.67
CA GLY A 7 -3.22 4.32 -7.39
C GLY A 7 -3.62 3.83 -6.01
N ARG A 8 -3.17 2.65 -5.62
CA ARG A 8 -3.44 2.11 -4.29
C ARG A 8 -2.87 3.03 -3.22
N TRP A 9 -1.63 3.48 -3.39
CA TRP A 9 -0.99 4.36 -2.41
C TRP A 9 -1.64 5.74 -2.35
N GLN A 10 -2.14 6.25 -3.48
CA GLN A 10 -2.92 7.49 -3.46
C GLN A 10 -4.16 7.36 -2.58
N CYS A 11 -4.82 6.20 -2.63
CA CYS A 11 -5.95 5.92 -1.76
C CYS A 11 -5.51 5.91 -0.29
N LEU A 12 -4.39 5.26 0.01
CA LEU A 12 -3.87 5.18 1.38
C LEU A 12 -3.45 6.55 1.92
N GLU A 13 -2.89 7.40 1.07
CA GLU A 13 -2.50 8.76 1.46
C GLU A 13 -3.71 9.58 1.92
N ARG A 14 -4.87 9.32 1.33
CA ARG A 14 -6.12 9.99 1.70
C ARG A 14 -6.87 9.26 2.81
N ASN A 15 -6.29 8.17 3.34
CA ASN A 15 -6.96 7.29 4.30
C ASN A 15 -8.28 6.74 3.76
N ASP A 16 -8.35 6.56 2.44
CA ASP A 16 -9.53 6.02 1.78
C ASP A 16 -9.33 4.52 1.58
N TYR A 17 -9.66 3.76 2.62
CA TYR A 17 -9.42 2.31 2.63
C TYR A 17 -10.37 1.56 1.70
N ALA A 18 -11.56 2.08 1.47
CA ALA A 18 -12.49 1.49 0.51
C ALA A 18 -11.92 1.57 -0.91
N CYS A 19 -11.26 2.67 -1.23
CA CYS A 19 -10.55 2.86 -2.50
C CYS A 19 -9.39 1.87 -2.62
N ALA A 20 -8.55 1.78 -1.60
CA ALA A 20 -7.38 0.88 -1.60
C ALA A 20 -7.79 -0.59 -1.68
N TYR A 21 -8.92 -0.95 -1.04
CA TYR A 21 -9.45 -2.30 -1.05
C TYR A 21 -9.72 -2.82 -2.46
N LYS A 22 -10.10 -1.94 -3.38
CA LYS A 22 -10.40 -2.32 -4.76
C LYS A 22 -9.18 -2.84 -5.53
N PHE A 23 -7.97 -2.56 -5.03
CA PHE A 23 -6.74 -3.03 -5.65
C PHE A 23 -6.30 -4.40 -5.12
N LEU A 24 -6.98 -4.94 -4.14
CA LEU A 24 -6.66 -6.24 -3.55
C LEU A 24 -7.13 -7.37 -4.46
N SER A 25 -6.43 -8.50 -4.38
CA SER A 25 -6.75 -9.65 -5.22
C SER A 25 -8.18 -10.13 -4.99
N PRO A 26 -8.82 -10.72 -6.02
CA PRO A 26 -10.16 -11.27 -5.86
C PRO A 26 -10.25 -12.32 -4.74
N ALA A 27 -9.20 -13.13 -4.58
CA ALA A 27 -9.17 -14.15 -3.52
C ALA A 27 -9.22 -13.51 -2.13
N TYR A 28 -8.47 -12.42 -1.93
CA TYR A 28 -8.49 -11.71 -0.66
C TYR A 28 -9.88 -11.13 -0.38
N ARG A 29 -10.49 -10.52 -1.39
CA ARG A 29 -11.79 -9.85 -1.22
C ARG A 29 -12.94 -10.83 -0.94
N ARG A 30 -12.76 -12.11 -1.26
CA ARG A 30 -13.74 -13.15 -0.93
C ARG A 30 -13.72 -13.50 0.54
N VAL A 31 -12.59 -13.32 1.21
CA VAL A 31 -12.39 -13.72 2.61
C VAL A 31 -12.53 -12.53 3.54
N PHE A 32 -12.07 -11.35 3.12
CA PHE A 32 -12.00 -10.17 3.98
C PHE A 32 -12.87 -9.06 3.42
N THR A 33 -13.66 -8.43 4.30
CA THR A 33 -14.51 -7.29 3.93
C THR A 33 -13.71 -6.00 3.89
N PRO A 34 -14.25 -4.92 3.26
CA PRO A 34 -13.58 -3.61 3.31
C PRO A 34 -13.34 -3.10 4.72
N GLU A 35 -14.26 -3.37 5.65
CA GLU A 35 -14.14 -2.97 7.04
C GLU A 35 -12.98 -3.68 7.73
N MET A 36 -12.82 -4.98 7.48
CA MET A 36 -11.70 -5.75 8.03
C MET A 36 -10.38 -5.23 7.50
N TYR A 37 -10.32 -4.89 6.22
CA TYR A 37 -9.12 -4.33 5.62
C TYR A 37 -8.79 -2.96 6.23
N GLY A 38 -9.79 -2.10 6.36
CA GLY A 38 -9.61 -0.77 6.93
C GLY A 38 -9.08 -0.81 8.36
N ASN A 39 -9.59 -1.74 9.16
CA ASN A 39 -9.18 -1.88 10.56
C ASN A 39 -7.69 -2.21 10.69
N ARG A 40 -7.11 -2.90 9.71
CA ARG A 40 -5.68 -3.22 9.73
C ARG A 40 -4.81 -1.99 9.52
N TYR A 41 -5.35 -0.97 8.88
CA TYR A 41 -4.61 0.25 8.55
C TYR A 41 -5.02 1.43 9.42
N PHE A 42 -5.79 1.16 10.48
CA PHE A 42 -6.17 2.22 11.41
C PHE A 42 -4.90 2.75 12.07
N SER A 43 -4.53 3.96 11.69
CA SER A 43 -3.27 4.56 12.11
C SER A 43 -3.39 6.06 11.98
N GLU A 44 -2.79 6.78 12.93
CA GLU A 44 -2.69 8.22 12.88
C GLU A 44 -1.49 8.70 12.07
N LEU A 45 -0.78 7.75 11.42
CA LEU A 45 0.36 8.08 10.57
C LEU A 45 -0.12 8.64 9.23
N GLU A 46 0.51 9.72 8.82
CA GLU A 46 0.41 10.20 7.46
C GLU A 46 1.47 9.52 6.62
N ARG A 47 1.08 9.08 5.42
CA ARG A 47 1.99 8.38 4.52
C ARG A 47 2.02 9.07 3.17
N VAL A 48 3.23 9.19 2.61
CA VAL A 48 3.41 9.75 1.27
C VAL A 48 4.30 8.81 0.48
N LEU A 49 3.83 8.41 -0.70
CA LEU A 49 4.59 7.58 -1.61
C LEU A 49 5.71 8.41 -2.22
N THR A 50 6.96 7.95 -2.11
CA THR A 50 8.13 8.65 -2.66
C THR A 50 8.70 7.97 -3.89
N GLY A 51 8.43 6.69 -4.10
CA GLY A 51 8.92 6.01 -5.28
C GLY A 51 8.37 4.61 -5.43
N VAL A 52 8.40 4.10 -6.65
CA VAL A 52 7.94 2.75 -6.98
C VAL A 52 8.96 2.14 -7.93
N LYS A 53 9.40 0.90 -7.65
CA LYS A 53 10.32 0.19 -8.51
C LYS A 53 9.93 -1.28 -8.59
N VAL A 54 9.72 -1.78 -9.80
CA VAL A 54 9.52 -3.21 -10.02
C VAL A 54 10.90 -3.86 -10.00
N VAL A 55 11.13 -4.76 -9.04
CA VAL A 55 12.43 -5.38 -8.84
C VAL A 55 12.51 -6.79 -9.38
N ALA A 56 11.38 -7.46 -9.54
CA ALA A 56 11.33 -8.81 -10.10
C ALA A 56 9.97 -9.07 -10.71
N TYR A 57 9.97 -9.85 -11.79
CA TYR A 57 8.74 -10.24 -12.46
C TYR A 57 8.87 -11.70 -12.90
N ASP A 58 7.98 -12.54 -12.40
CA ASP A 58 7.91 -13.94 -12.82
C ASP A 58 6.72 -14.10 -13.74
N ARG A 59 7.02 -14.20 -15.04
CA ARG A 59 5.98 -14.33 -16.07
C ARG A 59 5.18 -15.62 -15.91
N ASN A 60 5.83 -16.70 -15.53
CA ASN A 60 5.17 -18.00 -15.42
C ASN A 60 4.22 -18.05 -14.24
N ALA A 61 4.63 -17.47 -13.12
CA ALA A 61 3.80 -17.39 -11.93
C ALA A 61 2.84 -16.20 -11.97
N ALA A 62 3.03 -15.27 -12.91
CA ALA A 62 2.26 -14.03 -13.01
C ALA A 62 2.32 -13.22 -11.71
N VAL A 63 3.52 -13.10 -11.16
CA VAL A 63 3.77 -12.40 -9.90
C VAL A 63 4.91 -11.40 -10.09
N ALA A 64 4.75 -10.22 -9.53
CA ALA A 64 5.79 -9.20 -9.52
C ALA A 64 6.11 -8.78 -8.10
N SER A 65 7.39 -8.54 -7.83
CA SER A 65 7.84 -7.94 -6.59
C SER A 65 8.14 -6.47 -6.83
N VAL A 66 7.56 -5.62 -6.01
CA VAL A 66 7.63 -4.17 -6.16
C VAL A 66 8.17 -3.57 -4.87
N MET A 67 9.17 -2.71 -4.99
CA MET A 67 9.65 -1.93 -3.86
C MET A 67 9.01 -0.56 -3.89
N VAL A 68 8.43 -0.15 -2.77
CA VAL A 68 7.83 1.18 -2.63
C VAL A 68 8.55 1.94 -1.54
N GLY A 69 8.91 3.19 -1.84
CA GLY A 69 9.44 4.12 -0.87
C GLY A 69 8.31 4.94 -0.29
N VAL A 70 8.28 5.07 1.03
CA VAL A 70 7.21 5.76 1.75
C VAL A 70 7.81 6.62 2.84
N MET A 71 7.35 7.85 2.93
CA MET A 71 7.62 8.72 4.08
C MET A 71 6.43 8.67 5.01
N SER A 72 6.68 8.36 6.28
CA SER A 72 5.64 8.29 7.29
C SER A 72 5.87 9.37 8.33
N SER A 73 4.80 10.03 8.78
CA SER A 73 4.88 11.00 9.86
C SER A 73 3.74 10.73 10.84
N SER A 74 4.03 10.93 12.14
CA SER A 74 3.03 10.77 13.18
C SER A 74 2.31 12.08 13.40
N SER A 75 0.98 12.02 13.40
CA SER A 75 0.14 13.19 13.70
C SER A 75 -0.23 13.28 15.17
N THR A 76 0.24 12.34 16.00
CA THR A 76 -0.11 12.29 17.43
C THR A 76 0.68 13.29 18.29
N ASP A 77 1.77 13.83 17.79
CA ASP A 77 2.61 14.76 18.55
C ASP A 77 1.92 16.10 18.73
N ALA A 78 1.81 16.53 19.98
CA ALA A 78 1.26 17.82 20.31
C ALA A 78 2.22 18.97 20.00
N SER A 79 3.51 18.69 19.92
CA SER A 79 4.55 19.68 19.68
C SER A 79 4.90 19.71 18.19
N SER A 80 4.83 20.89 17.59
CA SER A 80 5.22 21.03 16.19
C SER A 80 6.71 20.81 15.96
N ALA A 81 7.55 21.06 16.95
CA ALA A 81 8.98 20.77 16.88
C ALA A 81 9.22 19.26 16.81
N SER A 82 8.50 18.50 17.63
CA SER A 82 8.58 17.04 17.63
C SER A 82 8.07 16.47 16.31
N ARG A 83 7.02 17.05 15.73
CA ARG A 83 6.47 16.60 14.46
C ARG A 83 7.49 16.70 13.32
N ALA A 84 8.33 17.71 13.35
CA ALA A 84 9.35 17.89 12.33
C ALA A 84 10.37 16.75 12.31
N PHE A 85 10.57 16.08 13.44
CA PHE A 85 11.53 14.98 13.59
C PHE A 85 10.88 13.60 13.58
N SER A 86 9.56 13.50 13.42
CA SER A 86 8.86 12.21 13.42
C SER A 86 8.69 11.63 12.02
N VAL A 87 9.20 12.29 10.99
CA VAL A 87 9.13 11.79 9.61
C VAL A 87 10.17 10.69 9.43
N THR A 88 9.69 9.51 9.02
CA THR A 88 10.53 8.32 8.88
C THR A 88 10.43 7.79 7.45
N PRO A 89 11.57 7.70 6.74
CA PRO A 89 11.57 7.02 5.45
C PRO A 89 11.51 5.51 5.64
N SER A 90 10.76 4.83 4.78
CA SER A 90 10.65 3.37 4.79
C SER A 90 10.66 2.85 3.38
N THR A 91 11.13 1.61 3.24
CA THR A 91 11.03 0.88 1.98
C THR A 91 10.26 -0.40 2.25
N LEU A 92 9.20 -0.61 1.49
CA LEU A 92 8.34 -1.77 1.66
C LEU A 92 8.40 -2.63 0.42
N SER A 93 8.33 -3.94 0.61
CA SER A 93 8.26 -4.90 -0.49
C SER A 93 6.81 -5.36 -0.63
N GLU A 94 6.27 -5.26 -1.83
CA GLU A 94 4.91 -5.67 -2.14
C GLU A 94 4.91 -6.76 -3.20
N SER A 95 3.97 -7.69 -3.07
CA SER A 95 3.73 -8.71 -4.10
C SER A 95 2.47 -8.34 -4.85
N TRP A 96 2.55 -8.35 -6.18
CA TRP A 96 1.41 -8.09 -7.05
C TRP A 96 1.23 -9.30 -7.97
N ILE A 97 -0.01 -9.73 -8.12
CA ILE A 97 -0.35 -10.87 -8.98
C ILE A 97 -1.18 -10.41 -10.15
N GLN A 98 -1.02 -11.09 -11.28
CA GLN A 98 -1.80 -10.81 -12.49
C GLN A 98 -2.88 -11.86 -12.64
N VAL A 99 -4.14 -11.41 -12.71
CA VAL A 99 -5.30 -12.28 -12.92
C VAL A 99 -6.09 -11.69 -14.07
N ARG A 100 -6.27 -12.46 -15.14
CA ARG A 100 -7.03 -12.04 -16.33
C ARG A 100 -6.53 -10.72 -16.92
N GLY A 101 -5.19 -10.57 -16.93
CA GLY A 101 -4.56 -9.38 -17.50
C GLY A 101 -4.49 -8.17 -16.59
N GLU A 102 -5.05 -8.24 -15.40
CA GLU A 102 -5.04 -7.13 -14.45
C GLU A 102 -4.15 -7.42 -13.25
N TRP A 103 -3.49 -6.39 -12.73
CA TRP A 103 -2.60 -6.52 -11.58
C TRP A 103 -3.35 -6.21 -10.29
N TRP A 104 -3.15 -7.10 -9.27
CA TRP A 104 -3.80 -7.00 -7.97
C TRP A 104 -2.77 -7.12 -6.86
N TYR A 105 -2.94 -6.31 -5.81
CA TYR A 105 -2.10 -6.39 -4.64
C TYR A 105 -2.38 -7.70 -3.90
N HIS A 106 -1.31 -8.44 -3.60
CA HIS A 106 -1.41 -9.69 -2.86
C HIS A 106 -1.01 -9.44 -1.41
N ASP A 107 -1.98 -9.39 -0.52
CA ASP A 107 -1.76 -9.21 0.91
C ASP A 107 -1.52 -10.58 1.53
N ARG A 108 -0.38 -10.72 2.19
CA ARG A 108 0.07 -11.99 2.76
C ARG A 108 -0.40 -12.24 4.19
N SER A 109 -1.10 -11.35 4.77
CA SER A 109 -1.49 -11.51 6.19
C SER A 109 -2.71 -12.38 6.40
#